data_c74c2c4f7199027ecbd44c9d47f50e9a
#
_entry.id   c74c2c4f7199027ecbd44c9d47f50e9a
#
_cell.length_a   1.000
_cell.length_b   1.000
_cell.length_c   1.000
_cell.angle_alpha   90.00
_cell.angle_beta   90.00
_cell.angle_gamma   90.00
#
_symmetry.space_group_name_H-M   'P 1'
#
loop_
_entity.id
_entity.type
_entity.pdbx_description
1 polymer ?
#
loop_
_entity_poly.entity_id
_entity_poly.type
_entity_poly.pdbx_seq_one_letter_code
_entity_poly.pdbx_strand_id
1 'polypeptide(L)'
;GNILWGILFTWILAILCELTGLYVPNPEMKMFSVIPDLSGGAAAFAPASLSPILGQLDFSRVFSLDFLVDTLGTLIGVSSKANMLDERGRLPRIKGALLADAVATTIGAVLGTSTTTTFVESATGVSEGGRTGLTAVCVAVLFALSLFLSPFFMAIPAFATAPALVIVGFLMLTSVAGIDFNDFSESIPAYITIIAMPFCYSISEGISFGIISYVVINLLTGKREKISLLMYCLAVIFVMKYIFL
;
A
#
# COMPACT_ATOMS: atom_id res chain seq x y z
N GLY A 1 -17.04 -5.05 8.93
CA GLY A 1 -17.95 -4.31 8.05
C GLY A 1 -18.07 -2.83 8.29
N ASN A 2 -17.67 -2.31 9.47
CA ASN A 2 -17.88 -0.91 9.86
C ASN A 2 -17.21 0.10 8.90
N ILE A 3 -16.04 -0.22 8.39
CA ILE A 3 -15.31 0.64 7.43
C ILE A 3 -16.09 0.78 6.12
N LEU A 4 -16.63 -0.31 5.59
CA LEU A 4 -17.44 -0.29 4.37
C LEU A 4 -18.71 0.58 4.56
N TRP A 5 -19.41 0.41 5.69
CA TRP A 5 -20.56 1.24 6.01
C TRP A 5 -20.20 2.71 6.16
N GLY A 6 -19.04 3.02 6.73
CA GLY A 6 -18.53 4.38 6.82
C GLY A 6 -18.31 5.01 5.43
N ILE A 7 -17.70 4.29 4.50
CA ILE A 7 -17.48 4.76 3.13
C ILE A 7 -18.81 4.97 2.41
N LEU A 8 -19.73 4.00 2.49
CA LEU A 8 -21.04 4.09 1.83
C LEU A 8 -21.87 5.25 2.38
N PHE A 9 -21.90 5.43 3.71
CA PHE A 9 -22.63 6.52 4.34
C PHE A 9 -22.07 7.88 3.93
N THR A 10 -20.73 8.04 3.93
CA THR A 10 -20.09 9.28 3.51
C THR A 10 -20.35 9.57 2.02
N TRP A 11 -20.34 8.53 1.18
CA TRP A 11 -20.65 8.69 -0.24
C TRP A 11 -22.11 9.09 -0.48
N ILE A 12 -23.07 8.45 0.19
CA ILE A 12 -24.49 8.82 0.11
C ILE A 12 -24.69 10.28 0.56
N LEU A 13 -24.03 10.69 1.64
CA LEU A 13 -24.06 12.08 2.10
C LEU A 13 -23.49 13.04 1.06
N ALA A 14 -22.40 12.66 0.40
CA ALA A 14 -21.80 13.44 -0.69
C ALA A 14 -22.76 13.60 -1.88
N ILE A 15 -23.47 12.54 -2.27
CA ILE A 15 -24.50 12.60 -3.32
C ILE A 15 -25.61 13.57 -2.92
N LEU A 16 -26.08 13.51 -1.68
CA LEU A 16 -27.08 14.45 -1.19
C LEU A 16 -26.58 15.91 -1.21
N CYS A 17 -25.31 16.14 -0.86
CA CYS A 17 -24.69 17.47 -0.96
C CYS A 17 -24.58 17.96 -2.41
N GLU A 18 -24.29 17.08 -3.36
CA GLU A 18 -24.25 17.44 -4.79
C GLU A 18 -25.66 17.78 -5.31
N LEU A 19 -26.67 16.98 -4.96
CA LEU A 19 -28.06 17.23 -5.35
C LEU A 19 -28.64 18.51 -4.74
N THR A 20 -28.19 18.91 -3.57
CA THR A 20 -28.63 20.16 -2.90
C THR A 20 -27.80 21.38 -3.31
N GLY A 21 -26.78 21.21 -4.15
CA GLY A 21 -25.89 22.28 -4.58
C GLY A 21 -24.85 22.74 -3.56
N LEU A 22 -24.73 22.03 -2.43
CA LEU A 22 -23.68 22.28 -1.43
C LEU A 22 -22.31 21.77 -1.90
N TYR A 23 -22.27 20.72 -2.69
CA TYR A 23 -21.09 20.22 -3.36
C TYR A 23 -21.19 20.48 -4.86
N VAL A 24 -20.31 21.33 -5.37
CA VAL A 24 -20.26 21.65 -6.80
C VAL A 24 -19.01 21.04 -7.41
N PRO A 25 -19.13 20.08 -8.33
CA PRO A 25 -17.99 19.49 -9.03
C PRO A 25 -17.18 20.58 -9.74
N ASN A 26 -15.87 20.60 -9.50
CA ASN A 26 -14.94 21.49 -10.18
C ASN A 26 -13.69 20.71 -10.64
N PRO A 27 -13.58 20.36 -11.93
CA PRO A 27 -12.47 19.59 -12.46
C PRO A 27 -11.09 20.25 -12.26
N GLU A 28 -11.01 21.58 -12.23
CA GLU A 28 -9.75 22.30 -11.99
C GLU A 28 -9.21 22.05 -10.56
N MET A 29 -10.13 21.86 -9.61
CA MET A 29 -9.79 21.51 -8.22
C MET A 29 -9.76 19.98 -7.98
N LYS A 30 -9.83 19.17 -9.03
CA LYS A 30 -9.92 17.70 -8.97
C LYS A 30 -11.14 17.21 -8.18
N MET A 31 -12.20 18.00 -8.13
CA MET A 31 -13.47 17.64 -7.52
C MET A 31 -14.40 17.15 -8.63
N PHE A 32 -14.52 15.82 -8.73
CA PHE A 32 -15.38 15.18 -9.72
C PHE A 32 -16.78 14.96 -9.14
N SER A 33 -17.78 14.74 -10.02
CA SER A 33 -19.11 14.33 -9.59
C SER A 33 -19.04 13.03 -8.81
N VAL A 34 -19.79 12.96 -7.72
CA VAL A 34 -19.91 11.77 -6.86
C VAL A 34 -21.12 10.93 -7.26
N ILE A 35 -21.89 11.38 -8.26
CA ILE A 35 -23.01 10.62 -8.82
C ILE A 35 -22.46 9.67 -9.89
N PRO A 36 -22.80 8.37 -9.85
CA PRO A 36 -22.35 7.43 -10.86
C PRO A 36 -22.85 7.82 -12.25
N ASP A 37 -21.96 7.85 -13.22
CA ASP A 37 -22.35 8.09 -14.63
C ASP A 37 -22.93 6.82 -15.23
N LEU A 38 -24.24 6.82 -15.36
CA LEU A 38 -25.01 5.73 -15.98
C LEU A 38 -25.51 6.09 -17.37
N SER A 39 -25.02 7.18 -17.97
CA SER A 39 -25.46 7.67 -19.29
C SER A 39 -25.26 6.64 -20.41
N GLY A 40 -24.26 5.75 -20.26
CA GLY A 40 -24.01 4.63 -21.17
C GLY A 40 -24.99 3.48 -21.07
N GLY A 41 -25.98 3.51 -20.17
CA GLY A 41 -26.93 2.41 -19.95
C GLY A 41 -26.22 1.07 -19.65
N ALA A 42 -26.62 -0.01 -20.33
CA ALA A 42 -26.01 -1.33 -20.15
C ALA A 42 -24.52 -1.36 -20.56
N ALA A 43 -24.06 -0.51 -21.47
CA ALA A 43 -22.66 -0.44 -21.88
C ALA A 43 -21.75 0.13 -20.79
N ALA A 44 -22.27 0.93 -19.85
CA ALA A 44 -21.50 1.44 -18.71
C ALA A 44 -21.03 0.31 -17.76
N PHE A 45 -21.73 -0.81 -17.75
CA PHE A 45 -21.37 -1.98 -16.95
C PHE A 45 -20.47 -2.98 -17.68
N ALA A 46 -20.18 -2.74 -18.96
CA ALA A 46 -19.26 -3.60 -19.69
C ALA A 46 -17.80 -3.27 -19.28
N PRO A 47 -16.97 -4.29 -19.01
CA PRO A 47 -15.55 -4.08 -18.75
C PRO A 47 -14.90 -3.34 -19.92
N ALA A 48 -14.07 -2.36 -19.62
CA ALA A 48 -13.32 -1.62 -20.64
C ALA A 48 -12.43 -2.59 -21.43
N SER A 49 -12.28 -2.33 -22.75
CA SER A 49 -11.39 -3.13 -23.57
C SER A 49 -9.94 -2.98 -23.14
N LEU A 50 -9.24 -4.10 -22.91
CA LEU A 50 -7.82 -4.12 -22.61
C LEU A 50 -6.95 -3.98 -23.87
N SER A 51 -7.54 -4.05 -25.07
CA SER A 51 -6.80 -4.05 -26.35
C SER A 51 -5.79 -2.91 -26.49
N PRO A 52 -6.06 -1.66 -26.05
CA PRO A 52 -5.09 -0.56 -26.24
C PRO A 52 -3.84 -0.67 -25.36
N ILE A 53 -3.92 -1.39 -24.23
CA ILE A 53 -2.86 -1.45 -23.23
C ILE A 53 -2.21 -2.83 -23.12
N LEU A 54 -2.83 -3.85 -23.74
CA LEU A 54 -2.36 -5.22 -23.70
C LEU A 54 -0.96 -5.35 -24.32
N GLY A 55 -0.01 -5.90 -23.56
CA GLY A 55 1.34 -6.16 -24.05
C GLY A 55 2.25 -4.93 -24.16
N GLN A 56 1.82 -3.75 -23.74
CA GLN A 56 2.68 -2.56 -23.65
C GLN A 56 3.53 -2.65 -22.38
N LEU A 57 4.65 -3.37 -22.48
CA LEU A 57 5.56 -3.61 -21.36
C LEU A 57 6.55 -2.45 -21.24
N ASP A 58 6.58 -1.80 -20.08
CA ASP A 58 7.61 -0.83 -19.70
C ASP A 58 8.57 -1.47 -18.68
N PHE A 59 9.82 -1.63 -19.09
CA PHE A 59 10.87 -2.20 -18.25
C PHE A 59 11.70 -1.14 -17.50
N SER A 60 11.41 0.14 -17.66
CA SER A 60 12.23 1.23 -17.13
C SER A 60 12.34 1.21 -15.60
N ARG A 61 11.32 0.67 -14.89
CA ARG A 61 11.27 0.60 -13.42
C ARG A 61 11.40 -0.79 -12.83
N VAL A 62 11.61 -1.82 -13.65
CA VAL A 62 11.68 -3.22 -13.15
C VAL A 62 12.82 -3.43 -12.16
N PHE A 63 13.93 -2.71 -12.31
CA PHE A 63 15.07 -2.77 -11.41
C PHE A 63 15.10 -1.66 -10.36
N SER A 64 13.99 -0.94 -10.15
CA SER A 64 13.95 0.06 -9.09
C SER A 64 13.91 -0.63 -7.71
N LEU A 65 14.81 -0.20 -6.82
CA LEU A 65 14.84 -0.68 -5.43
C LEU A 65 13.54 -0.33 -4.69
N ASP A 66 12.90 0.74 -5.08
CA ASP A 66 11.65 1.23 -4.49
C ASP A 66 10.57 0.15 -4.51
N PHE A 67 10.43 -0.56 -5.64
CA PHE A 67 9.46 -1.64 -5.79
C PHE A 67 9.69 -2.79 -4.79
N LEU A 68 10.94 -3.25 -4.66
CA LEU A 68 11.29 -4.36 -3.74
C LEU A 68 11.07 -3.96 -2.27
N VAL A 69 11.40 -2.73 -1.92
CA VAL A 69 11.30 -2.22 -0.54
C VAL A 69 9.85 -2.03 -0.15
N ASP A 70 9.01 -1.49 -1.03
CA ASP A 70 7.58 -1.30 -0.78
C ASP A 70 6.87 -2.64 -0.56
N THR A 71 7.09 -3.62 -1.43
CA THR A 71 6.48 -4.95 -1.30
C THR A 71 6.89 -5.65 -0.01
N LEU A 72 8.18 -5.63 0.33
CA LEU A 72 8.67 -6.27 1.56
C LEU A 72 8.13 -5.58 2.80
N GLY A 73 8.10 -4.26 2.83
CA GLY A 73 7.61 -3.47 3.96
C GLY A 73 6.14 -3.74 4.25
N THR A 74 5.29 -3.69 3.23
CA THR A 74 3.85 -3.95 3.35
C THR A 74 3.55 -5.41 3.72
N LEU A 75 4.26 -6.37 3.10
CA LEU A 75 4.10 -7.79 3.40
C LEU A 75 4.45 -8.12 4.84
N ILE A 76 5.56 -7.60 5.37
CA ILE A 76 5.96 -7.79 6.76
C ILE A 76 4.96 -7.10 7.69
N GLY A 77 4.53 -5.88 7.40
CA GLY A 77 3.57 -5.14 8.19
C GLY A 77 2.24 -5.87 8.35
N VAL A 78 1.64 -6.33 7.24
CA VAL A 78 0.38 -7.11 7.26
C VAL A 78 0.58 -8.45 7.96
N SER A 79 1.71 -9.14 7.72
CA SER A 79 2.01 -10.43 8.36
C SER A 79 2.24 -10.32 9.86
N SER A 80 2.83 -9.21 10.32
CA SER A 80 2.96 -8.89 11.74
C SER A 80 1.58 -8.74 12.39
N LYS A 81 0.66 -8.01 11.75
CA LYS A 81 -0.72 -7.84 12.22
C LYS A 81 -1.50 -9.17 12.23
N ALA A 82 -1.17 -10.07 11.30
CA ALA A 82 -1.75 -11.42 11.22
C ALA A 82 -1.20 -12.39 12.28
N ASN A 83 -0.19 -12.03 13.07
CA ASN A 83 0.59 -12.92 13.92
C ASN A 83 1.17 -14.11 13.13
N MET A 84 1.66 -13.85 11.92
CA MET A 84 2.27 -14.86 11.04
C MET A 84 3.80 -14.85 11.10
N LEU A 85 4.40 -13.93 11.84
CA LEU A 85 5.84 -13.88 12.04
C LEU A 85 6.29 -14.90 13.10
N ASP A 86 7.47 -15.48 12.89
CA ASP A 86 8.12 -16.34 13.89
C ASP A 86 8.70 -15.51 15.05
N GLU A 87 9.24 -16.19 16.09
CA GLU A 87 9.86 -15.54 17.26
C GLU A 87 11.05 -14.63 16.89
N ARG A 88 11.59 -14.78 15.68
CA ARG A 88 12.69 -13.98 15.14
C ARG A 88 12.22 -12.85 14.24
N GLY A 89 10.90 -12.61 14.16
CA GLY A 89 10.31 -11.60 13.29
C GLY A 89 10.36 -11.95 11.80
N ARG A 90 10.56 -13.22 11.43
CA ARG A 90 10.64 -13.67 10.04
C ARG A 90 9.30 -14.23 9.59
N LEU A 91 8.92 -13.95 8.34
CA LEU A 91 7.73 -14.51 7.73
C LEU A 91 8.02 -15.95 7.23
N PRO A 92 7.41 -16.99 7.81
CA PRO A 92 7.48 -18.34 7.26
C PRO A 92 6.95 -18.34 5.82
N ARG A 93 7.63 -19.08 4.93
CA ARG A 93 7.24 -19.18 3.51
C ARG A 93 7.27 -17.87 2.72
N ILE A 94 8.08 -16.89 3.13
CA ILE A 94 8.27 -15.62 2.41
C ILE A 94 8.56 -15.82 0.92
N LYS A 95 9.31 -16.88 0.55
CA LYS A 95 9.60 -17.21 -0.85
C LYS A 95 8.33 -17.46 -1.67
N GLY A 96 7.34 -18.14 -1.10
CA GLY A 96 6.06 -18.38 -1.77
C GLY A 96 5.24 -17.12 -1.94
N ALA A 97 5.25 -16.24 -0.94
CA ALA A 97 4.57 -14.95 -1.00
C ALA A 97 5.18 -14.03 -2.08
N LEU A 98 6.51 -13.90 -2.10
CA LEU A 98 7.22 -13.11 -3.11
C LEU A 98 7.08 -13.70 -4.52
N LEU A 99 7.03 -15.02 -4.66
CA LEU A 99 6.78 -15.65 -5.95
C LEU A 99 5.36 -15.36 -6.46
N ALA A 100 4.36 -15.42 -5.57
CA ALA A 100 2.98 -15.07 -5.91
C ALA A 100 2.87 -13.60 -6.37
N ASP A 101 3.52 -12.68 -5.66
CA ASP A 101 3.59 -11.26 -6.00
C ASP A 101 4.26 -11.04 -7.37
N ALA A 102 5.41 -11.68 -7.62
CA ALA A 102 6.11 -11.59 -8.89
C ALA A 102 5.28 -12.14 -10.07
N VAL A 103 4.60 -13.27 -9.88
CA VAL A 103 3.72 -13.86 -10.91
C VAL A 103 2.53 -12.93 -11.18
N ALA A 104 1.89 -12.42 -10.12
CA ALA A 104 0.74 -11.50 -10.25
C ALA A 104 1.16 -10.20 -10.95
N THR A 105 2.29 -9.62 -10.59
CA THR A 105 2.85 -8.43 -11.24
C THR A 105 3.18 -8.68 -12.70
N THR A 106 3.76 -9.85 -13.05
CA THR A 106 4.06 -10.21 -14.44
C THR A 106 2.77 -10.32 -15.27
N ILE A 107 1.74 -10.98 -14.74
CA ILE A 107 0.43 -11.08 -15.40
C ILE A 107 -0.19 -9.69 -15.54
N GLY A 108 -0.13 -8.87 -14.49
CA GLY A 108 -0.62 -7.49 -14.50
C GLY A 108 0.07 -6.65 -15.57
N ALA A 109 1.38 -6.75 -15.71
CA ALA A 109 2.16 -6.05 -16.73
C ALA A 109 1.71 -6.45 -18.16
N VAL A 110 1.48 -7.74 -18.42
CA VAL A 110 0.97 -8.21 -19.71
C VAL A 110 -0.43 -7.66 -19.99
N LEU A 111 -1.28 -7.55 -18.97
CA LEU A 111 -2.62 -6.97 -19.07
C LEU A 111 -2.62 -5.44 -19.14
N GLY A 112 -1.45 -4.78 -18.94
CA GLY A 112 -1.32 -3.33 -18.97
C GLY A 112 -1.78 -2.65 -17.68
N THR A 113 -1.85 -3.38 -16.55
CA THR A 113 -2.16 -2.80 -15.24
C THR A 113 -0.87 -2.37 -14.52
N SER A 114 -1.01 -1.56 -13.49
CA SER A 114 0.11 -1.26 -12.58
C SER A 114 0.54 -2.53 -11.82
N THR A 115 1.68 -2.44 -11.14
CA THR A 115 2.22 -3.53 -10.31
C THR A 115 1.17 -4.04 -9.32
N THR A 116 1.06 -5.37 -9.20
CA THR A 116 0.24 -6.01 -8.18
C THR A 116 1.10 -6.23 -6.94
N THR A 117 0.82 -5.52 -5.87
CA THR A 117 1.58 -5.61 -4.61
C THR A 117 0.65 -5.81 -3.42
N THR A 118 1.21 -6.18 -2.27
CA THR A 118 0.46 -6.31 -1.03
C THR A 118 0.03 -4.92 -0.54
N PHE A 119 -1.26 -4.72 -0.30
CA PHE A 119 -1.81 -3.48 0.23
C PHE A 119 -1.95 -3.51 1.75
N VAL A 120 -1.64 -2.40 2.41
CA VAL A 120 -1.74 -2.24 3.86
C VAL A 120 -3.18 -2.40 4.34
N GLU A 121 -4.16 -2.03 3.51
CA GLU A 121 -5.60 -2.18 3.76
C GLU A 121 -6.00 -3.63 4.02
N SER A 122 -5.23 -4.61 3.54
CA SER A 122 -5.41 -6.03 3.86
C SER A 122 -5.36 -6.31 5.37
N ALA A 123 -4.70 -5.43 6.15
CA ALA A 123 -4.69 -5.52 7.61
C ALA A 123 -6.10 -5.46 8.23
N THR A 124 -7.05 -4.79 7.60
CA THR A 124 -8.44 -4.75 8.07
C THR A 124 -9.11 -6.12 7.95
N GLY A 125 -8.97 -6.80 6.82
CA GLY A 125 -9.46 -8.16 6.63
C GLY A 125 -8.81 -9.17 7.57
N VAL A 126 -7.52 -9.00 7.83
CA VAL A 126 -6.77 -9.82 8.79
C VAL A 126 -7.25 -9.58 10.23
N SER A 127 -7.54 -8.33 10.61
CA SER A 127 -8.05 -7.99 11.94
C SER A 127 -9.45 -8.58 12.21
N GLU A 128 -10.26 -8.75 11.16
CA GLU A 128 -11.58 -9.40 11.20
C GLU A 128 -11.47 -10.95 11.17
N GLY A 129 -10.25 -11.50 11.12
CA GLY A 129 -10.01 -12.95 11.17
C GLY A 129 -9.69 -13.62 9.83
N GLY A 130 -9.59 -12.87 8.74
CA GLY A 130 -9.26 -13.38 7.42
C GLY A 130 -7.78 -13.72 7.27
N ARG A 131 -7.39 -14.97 7.57
CA ARG A 131 -5.98 -15.41 7.62
C ARG A 131 -5.66 -16.59 6.69
N THR A 132 -6.59 -16.95 5.81
CA THR A 132 -6.46 -18.11 4.93
C THR A 132 -6.48 -17.72 3.46
N GLY A 133 -6.00 -18.61 2.59
CA GLY A 133 -6.08 -18.41 1.14
C GLY A 133 -7.51 -18.25 0.62
N LEU A 134 -8.51 -18.77 1.33
CA LEU A 134 -9.92 -18.57 0.97
C LEU A 134 -10.32 -17.09 1.02
N THR A 135 -9.79 -16.33 2.00
CA THR A 135 -9.99 -14.87 2.05
C THR A 135 -9.49 -14.20 0.78
N ALA A 136 -8.28 -14.58 0.31
CA ALA A 136 -7.73 -14.04 -0.93
C ALA A 136 -8.56 -14.39 -2.16
N VAL A 137 -9.11 -15.61 -2.23
CA VAL A 137 -10.03 -16.03 -3.31
C VAL A 137 -11.32 -15.21 -3.28
N CYS A 138 -11.92 -15.00 -2.10
CA CYS A 138 -13.11 -14.15 -1.97
C CYS A 138 -12.83 -12.72 -2.43
N VAL A 139 -11.69 -12.14 -2.05
CA VAL A 139 -11.28 -10.80 -2.50
C VAL A 139 -11.11 -10.77 -4.02
N ALA A 140 -10.47 -11.78 -4.62
CA ALA A 140 -10.30 -11.89 -6.07
C ALA A 140 -11.66 -11.93 -6.81
N VAL A 141 -12.62 -12.68 -6.29
CA VAL A 141 -13.99 -12.73 -6.85
C VAL A 141 -14.66 -11.35 -6.75
N LEU A 142 -14.54 -10.66 -5.61
CA LEU A 142 -15.10 -9.32 -5.44
C LEU A 142 -14.44 -8.31 -6.39
N PHE A 143 -13.13 -8.39 -6.63
CA PHE A 143 -12.46 -7.57 -7.64
C PHE A 143 -12.96 -7.89 -9.06
N ALA A 144 -13.17 -9.16 -9.41
CA ALA A 144 -13.73 -9.53 -10.69
C ALA A 144 -15.16 -8.98 -10.87
N LEU A 145 -16.00 -9.03 -9.84
CA LEU A 145 -17.33 -8.44 -9.85
C LEU A 145 -17.29 -6.90 -9.96
N SER A 146 -16.27 -6.26 -9.35
CA SER A 146 -16.14 -4.80 -9.41
C SER A 146 -15.86 -4.27 -10.83
N LEU A 147 -15.32 -5.10 -11.74
CA LEU A 147 -15.15 -4.74 -13.14
C LEU A 147 -16.48 -4.38 -13.82
N PHE A 148 -17.55 -5.09 -13.45
CA PHE A 148 -18.89 -4.82 -13.97
C PHE A 148 -19.60 -3.68 -13.25
N LEU A 149 -19.11 -3.29 -12.06
CA LEU A 149 -19.66 -2.20 -11.26
C LEU A 149 -18.78 -0.96 -11.30
N SER A 150 -17.92 -0.84 -12.32
CA SER A 150 -16.95 0.26 -12.44
C SER A 150 -17.57 1.66 -12.29
N PRO A 151 -18.76 2.00 -12.85
CA PRO A 151 -19.34 3.33 -12.69
C PRO A 151 -19.60 3.70 -11.24
N PHE A 152 -19.96 2.74 -10.39
CA PHE A 152 -20.18 2.98 -8.97
C PHE A 152 -18.87 3.19 -8.23
N PHE A 153 -17.86 2.34 -8.48
CA PHE A 153 -16.58 2.45 -7.80
C PHE A 153 -15.82 3.73 -8.19
N MET A 154 -15.93 4.15 -9.44
CA MET A 154 -15.29 5.38 -9.92
C MET A 154 -15.96 6.65 -9.35
N ALA A 155 -17.22 6.59 -8.98
CA ALA A 155 -17.93 7.71 -8.37
C ALA A 155 -17.63 7.91 -6.88
N ILE A 156 -16.98 6.93 -6.20
CA ILE A 156 -16.63 7.06 -4.79
C ILE A 156 -15.49 8.09 -4.66
N PRO A 157 -15.72 9.23 -3.98
CA PRO A 157 -14.72 10.27 -3.86
C PRO A 157 -13.61 9.90 -2.88
N ALA A 158 -12.41 10.44 -3.07
CA ALA A 158 -11.26 10.18 -2.21
C ALA A 158 -11.52 10.57 -0.74
N PHE A 159 -12.31 11.61 -0.47
CA PHE A 159 -12.65 12.00 0.90
C PHE A 159 -13.57 10.99 1.62
N ALA A 160 -14.29 10.13 0.89
CA ALA A 160 -15.07 9.04 1.49
C ALA A 160 -14.19 7.86 1.89
N THR A 161 -13.07 7.63 1.19
CA THR A 161 -12.12 6.56 1.50
C THR A 161 -11.04 6.98 2.50
N ALA A 162 -10.73 8.27 2.62
CA ALA A 162 -9.71 8.79 3.52
C ALA A 162 -9.88 8.35 5.00
N PRO A 163 -11.08 8.39 5.60
CA PRO A 163 -11.27 7.91 6.98
C PRO A 163 -10.94 6.43 7.14
N ALA A 164 -11.18 5.62 6.10
CA ALA A 164 -10.81 4.20 6.12
C ALA A 164 -9.29 4.02 6.21
N LEU A 165 -8.52 4.82 5.47
CA LEU A 165 -7.06 4.81 5.54
C LEU A 165 -6.53 5.25 6.90
N VAL A 166 -7.18 6.22 7.55
CA VAL A 166 -6.85 6.64 8.93
C VAL A 166 -7.06 5.49 9.91
N ILE A 167 -8.15 4.73 9.78
CA ILE A 167 -8.41 3.56 10.63
C ILE A 167 -7.37 2.47 10.38
N VAL A 168 -7.01 2.21 9.11
CA VAL A 168 -5.94 1.25 8.76
C VAL A 168 -4.62 1.68 9.42
N GLY A 169 -4.24 2.95 9.30
CA GLY A 169 -3.06 3.50 9.96
C GLY A 169 -3.09 3.29 11.48
N PHE A 170 -4.24 3.55 12.11
CA PHE A 170 -4.43 3.30 13.54
C PHE A 170 -4.24 1.81 13.90
N LEU A 171 -4.81 0.89 13.13
CA LEU A 171 -4.64 -0.55 13.35
C LEU A 171 -3.17 -0.98 13.22
N MET A 172 -2.40 -0.32 12.36
CA MET A 172 -0.98 -0.60 12.16
C MET A 172 -0.08 0.07 13.22
N LEU A 173 -0.57 1.11 13.90
CA LEU A 173 0.20 1.85 14.91
C LEU A 173 0.64 0.96 16.09
N THR A 174 -0.08 -0.14 16.35
CA THR A 174 0.30 -1.12 17.38
C THR A 174 1.69 -1.73 17.15
N SER A 175 2.16 -1.78 15.90
CA SER A 175 3.49 -2.27 15.57
C SER A 175 4.60 -1.32 16.06
N VAL A 176 4.31 -0.02 16.17
CA VAL A 176 5.25 0.98 16.70
C VAL A 176 5.49 0.78 18.20
N ALA A 177 4.51 0.25 18.94
CA ALA A 177 4.65 -0.04 20.37
C ALA A 177 5.68 -1.15 20.65
N GLY A 178 6.06 -1.95 19.66
CA GLY A 178 7.12 -2.96 19.76
C GLY A 178 8.54 -2.41 19.67
N ILE A 179 8.71 -1.11 19.38
CA ILE A 179 10.01 -0.46 19.29
C ILE A 179 10.50 -0.09 20.69
N ASP A 180 11.74 -0.45 21.02
CA ASP A 180 12.36 0.00 22.27
C ASP A 180 12.80 1.47 22.15
N PHE A 181 11.98 2.37 22.66
CA PHE A 181 12.26 3.80 22.65
C PHE A 181 13.35 4.22 23.65
N ASN A 182 13.82 3.35 24.53
CA ASN A 182 14.94 3.63 25.43
C ASN A 182 16.30 3.40 24.75
N ASP A 183 16.34 2.55 23.72
CA ASP A 183 17.56 2.37 22.91
C ASP A 183 17.58 3.37 21.73
N PHE A 184 18.33 4.44 21.86
CA PHE A 184 18.47 5.45 20.80
C PHE A 184 18.99 4.90 19.47
N SER A 185 19.68 3.77 19.49
CA SER A 185 20.13 3.12 18.25
C SER A 185 19.02 2.44 17.46
N GLU A 186 17.86 2.23 18.06
CA GLU A 186 16.64 1.69 17.43
C GLU A 186 15.57 2.77 17.25
N SER A 187 15.36 3.60 18.28
CA SER A 187 14.29 4.59 18.29
C SER A 187 14.51 5.74 17.30
N ILE A 188 15.74 6.25 17.16
CA ILE A 188 16.02 7.36 16.22
C ILE A 188 15.81 6.93 14.76
N PRO A 189 16.33 5.79 14.28
CA PRO A 189 16.03 5.32 12.92
C PRO A 189 14.53 5.09 12.67
N ALA A 190 13.83 4.51 13.64
CA ALA A 190 12.40 4.31 13.56
C ALA A 190 11.64 5.63 13.44
N TYR A 191 11.99 6.62 14.26
CA TYR A 191 11.41 7.95 14.22
C TYR A 191 11.67 8.65 12.87
N ILE A 192 12.91 8.58 12.36
CA ILE A 192 13.26 9.13 11.04
C ILE A 192 12.41 8.47 9.95
N THR A 193 12.26 7.14 9.97
CA THR A 193 11.43 6.40 9.02
C THR A 193 9.98 6.90 9.03
N ILE A 194 9.38 6.99 10.23
CA ILE A 194 7.98 7.40 10.40
C ILE A 194 7.74 8.81 9.87
N ILE A 195 8.66 9.74 10.14
CA ILE A 195 8.51 11.14 9.71
C ILE A 195 8.84 11.32 8.23
N ALA A 196 9.89 10.66 7.72
CA ALA A 196 10.30 10.81 6.34
C ALA A 196 9.23 10.34 5.34
N MET A 197 8.47 9.27 5.66
CA MET A 197 7.41 8.76 4.78
C MET A 197 6.39 9.83 4.35
N PRO A 198 5.70 10.55 5.26
CA PRO A 198 4.75 11.58 4.88
C PRO A 198 5.40 12.83 4.28
N PHE A 199 6.61 13.21 4.73
CA PHE A 199 7.28 14.39 4.20
C PHE A 199 7.79 14.20 2.77
N CYS A 200 8.24 12.98 2.43
CA CYS A 200 8.70 12.65 1.08
C CYS A 200 7.58 12.10 0.18
N TYR A 201 6.36 11.93 0.69
CA TYR A 201 5.24 11.28 -0.03
C TYR A 201 5.63 9.91 -0.61
N SER A 202 6.54 9.21 0.05
CA SER A 202 7.09 7.93 -0.44
C SER A 202 7.44 7.02 0.72
N ILE A 203 6.94 5.79 0.67
CA ILE A 203 7.25 4.72 1.63
C ILE A 203 8.72 4.33 1.47
N SER A 204 9.19 4.14 0.24
CA SER A 204 10.57 3.74 -0.04
C SER A 204 11.59 4.76 0.42
N GLU A 205 11.32 6.06 0.27
CA GLU A 205 12.20 7.11 0.78
C GLU A 205 12.28 7.06 2.31
N GLY A 206 11.15 6.90 3.00
CA GLY A 206 11.13 6.74 4.45
C GLY A 206 11.95 5.55 4.92
N ILE A 207 11.80 4.40 4.28
CA ILE A 207 12.59 3.19 4.60
C ILE A 207 14.06 3.41 4.30
N SER A 208 14.40 4.07 3.20
CA SER A 208 15.78 4.38 2.82
C SER A 208 16.48 5.23 3.87
N PHE A 209 15.85 6.33 4.32
CA PHE A 209 16.36 7.15 5.42
C PHE A 209 16.48 6.38 6.74
N GLY A 210 15.51 5.51 7.02
CA GLY A 210 15.54 4.62 8.17
C GLY A 210 16.74 3.68 8.17
N ILE A 211 16.99 2.99 7.06
CA ILE A 211 18.11 2.06 6.92
C ILE A 211 19.46 2.80 7.01
N ILE A 212 19.60 3.93 6.32
CA ILE A 212 20.83 4.72 6.36
C ILE A 212 21.09 5.19 7.79
N SER A 213 20.09 5.76 8.47
CA SER A 213 20.24 6.26 9.85
C SER A 213 20.52 5.11 10.83
N TYR A 214 19.90 3.95 10.67
CA TYR A 214 20.17 2.76 11.48
C TYR A 214 21.61 2.30 11.36
N VAL A 215 22.13 2.20 10.14
CA VAL A 215 23.52 1.79 9.90
C VAL A 215 24.49 2.82 10.47
N VAL A 216 24.27 4.10 10.22
CA VAL A 216 25.15 5.18 10.70
C VAL A 216 25.18 5.23 12.23
N ILE A 217 24.03 5.22 12.89
CA ILE A 217 23.95 5.33 14.35
C ILE A 217 24.57 4.10 15.03
N ASN A 218 24.28 2.89 14.54
CA ASN A 218 24.87 1.68 15.12
C ASN A 218 26.37 1.56 14.87
N LEU A 219 26.90 2.11 13.77
CA LEU A 219 28.33 2.25 13.56
C LEU A 219 28.98 3.21 14.55
N LEU A 220 28.38 4.38 14.75
CA LEU A 220 28.90 5.42 15.67
C LEU A 220 28.82 4.99 17.13
N THR A 221 27.80 4.22 17.50
CA THR A 221 27.63 3.70 18.87
C THR A 221 28.39 2.39 19.13
N GLY A 222 29.14 1.88 18.12
CA GLY A 222 29.94 0.67 18.25
C GLY A 222 29.13 -0.64 18.25
N LYS A 223 27.84 -0.60 18.03
CA LYS A 223 26.94 -1.76 18.02
C LYS A 223 26.94 -2.49 16.66
N ARG A 224 28.10 -2.75 16.08
CA ARG A 224 28.27 -3.34 14.74
C ARG A 224 27.63 -4.72 14.58
N GLU A 225 27.54 -5.47 15.66
CA GLU A 225 26.94 -6.81 15.66
C GLU A 225 25.44 -6.81 15.36
N LYS A 226 24.76 -5.70 15.58
CA LYS A 226 23.34 -5.53 15.25
C LYS A 226 23.09 -5.34 13.74
N ILE A 227 24.13 -4.97 12.97
CA ILE A 227 23.99 -4.64 11.54
C ILE A 227 24.30 -5.88 10.70
N SER A 228 23.32 -6.39 9.97
CA SER A 228 23.56 -7.47 9.02
C SER A 228 24.30 -6.97 7.77
N LEU A 229 25.03 -7.85 7.10
CA LEU A 229 25.71 -7.53 5.84
C LEU A 229 24.74 -6.95 4.80
N LEU A 230 23.51 -7.46 4.76
CA LEU A 230 22.46 -6.97 3.87
C LEU A 230 22.12 -5.50 4.14
N MET A 231 22.03 -5.10 5.43
CA MET A 231 21.77 -3.71 5.81
C MET A 231 22.89 -2.76 5.35
N TYR A 232 24.15 -3.20 5.44
CA TYR A 232 25.26 -2.42 4.89
C TYR A 232 25.15 -2.23 3.39
N CYS A 233 24.88 -3.32 2.65
CA CYS A 233 24.71 -3.25 1.20
C CYS A 233 23.56 -2.30 0.82
N LEU A 234 22.41 -2.42 1.47
CA LEU A 234 21.25 -1.56 1.21
C LEU A 234 21.55 -0.10 1.52
N ALA A 235 22.19 0.19 2.66
CA ALA A 235 22.56 1.56 3.01
C ALA A 235 23.50 2.19 1.97
N VAL A 236 24.50 1.44 1.49
CA VAL A 236 25.39 1.90 0.42
C VAL A 236 24.63 2.16 -0.87
N ILE A 237 23.74 1.25 -1.28
CA ILE A 237 22.96 1.40 -2.49
C ILE A 237 22.03 2.63 -2.40
N PHE A 238 21.37 2.85 -1.26
CA PHE A 238 20.52 4.02 -1.07
C PHE A 238 21.32 5.33 -1.04
N VAL A 239 22.49 5.35 -0.41
CA VAL A 239 23.37 6.53 -0.47
C VAL A 239 23.81 6.80 -1.91
N MET A 240 24.18 5.76 -2.66
CA MET A 240 24.51 5.92 -4.07
C MET A 240 23.33 6.43 -4.90
N LYS A 241 22.11 5.94 -4.64
CA LYS A 241 20.89 6.47 -5.26
C LYS A 241 20.77 7.98 -5.08
N TYR A 242 21.01 8.52 -3.86
CA TYR A 242 20.90 9.96 -3.58
C TYR A 242 22.05 10.80 -4.15
N ILE A 243 23.19 10.19 -4.46
CA ILE A 243 24.32 10.90 -5.05
C ILE A 243 24.19 11.00 -6.57
N PHE A 244 23.65 9.96 -7.21
CA PHE A 244 23.64 9.84 -8.67
C PHE A 244 22.27 10.07 -9.33
N LEU A 245 21.20 10.12 -8.57
CA LEU A 245 19.83 10.41 -9.02
C LEU A 245 19.32 11.72 -8.40
#